data_2d306173a8fb2736e0b128e63cdf1bd2
#
_entry.id   2d306173a8fb2736e0b128e63cdf1bd2
#
_cell.length_a   1.000
_cell.length_b   1.000
_cell.length_c   1.000
_cell.angle_alpha   90.00
_cell.angle_beta   90.00
_cell.angle_gamma   90.00
#
_symmetry.space_group_name_H-M   'P 1'
#
loop_
_entity.id
_entity.type
_entity.pdbx_description
1 polymer ?
#
loop_
_entity_poly.entity_id
_entity_poly.type
_entity_poly.pdbx_seq_one_letter_code
_entity_poly.pdbx_strand_id
1 'polypeptide(L)'
;AAKLQLVGLLDEKKRPEILKHIMNYLFSTYADTNIILQLKDDLSVFFRLICDLTTSNDIAADRMDVQTLFTQIIEQPIFSYTSVELFVNLLFSLQFVLERQIEDPEKRIAFVDVFSSMYQQLSISNFRTYQKQYGSMAQITHLVDEISANLSQSRLMDLPFESILKNMSAIGIHSSFLYTFKQPINHPHDTVFRKPDSLLLRAYTIENQSFGVPKNEQLVTINSIF
;
A
#
# COMPACT_ATOMS: atom_id res chain seq x y z
N ALA A 1 21.71 -10.43 -18.59
CA ALA A 1 21.98 -8.99 -18.63
C ALA A 1 21.86 -8.35 -17.24
N ALA A 2 20.78 -8.57 -16.48
CA ALA A 2 20.60 -7.95 -15.15
C ALA A 2 21.67 -8.34 -14.11
N LYS A 3 22.14 -9.59 -14.10
CA LYS A 3 23.17 -10.07 -13.16
C LYS A 3 24.54 -9.39 -13.35
N LEU A 4 24.92 -9.08 -14.60
CA LEU A 4 26.18 -8.39 -14.90
C LEU A 4 26.18 -6.92 -14.44
N GLN A 5 24.99 -6.28 -14.42
CA GLN A 5 24.87 -4.91 -13.96
C GLN A 5 25.03 -4.77 -12.43
N LEU A 6 24.58 -5.77 -11.64
CA LEU A 6 24.69 -5.72 -10.18
C LEU A 6 26.14 -5.83 -9.66
N VAL A 7 27.04 -6.50 -10.38
CA VAL A 7 28.48 -6.51 -10.05
C VAL A 7 29.06 -5.09 -10.08
N GLY A 8 28.52 -4.23 -10.93
CA GLY A 8 28.93 -2.83 -10.98
C GLY A 8 28.60 -2.01 -9.73
N LEU A 9 27.79 -2.53 -8.78
CA LEU A 9 27.59 -1.89 -7.47
C LEU A 9 28.86 -1.85 -6.63
N LEU A 10 29.79 -2.75 -6.87
CA LEU A 10 31.12 -2.77 -6.24
C LEU A 10 32.04 -1.66 -6.80
N ASP A 11 31.74 -1.17 -8.00
CA ASP A 11 32.47 -0.05 -8.61
C ASP A 11 31.81 1.28 -8.22
N GLU A 12 32.48 2.08 -7.41
CA GLU A 12 31.97 3.38 -6.93
C GLU A 12 31.53 4.33 -8.05
N LYS A 13 32.18 4.26 -9.22
CA LYS A 13 31.87 5.11 -10.37
C LYS A 13 30.57 4.69 -11.07
N LYS A 14 30.26 3.40 -11.08
CA LYS A 14 29.05 2.83 -11.72
C LYS A 14 27.87 2.72 -10.78
N ARG A 15 28.11 2.71 -9.48
CA ARG A 15 27.09 2.56 -8.42
C ARG A 15 25.91 3.52 -8.58
N PRO A 16 26.08 4.85 -8.80
CA PRO A 16 24.96 5.79 -8.91
C PRO A 16 24.02 5.48 -10.10
N GLU A 17 24.59 5.06 -11.23
CA GLU A 17 23.80 4.70 -12.41
C GLU A 17 22.99 3.42 -12.18
N ILE A 18 23.60 2.42 -11.56
CA ILE A 18 22.93 1.16 -11.23
C ILE A 18 21.83 1.37 -10.20
N LEU A 19 22.07 2.18 -9.16
CA LEU A 19 21.07 2.54 -8.17
C LEU A 19 19.88 3.26 -8.83
N LYS A 20 20.12 4.14 -9.77
CA LYS A 20 19.05 4.79 -10.55
C LYS A 20 18.20 3.76 -11.31
N HIS A 21 18.82 2.75 -11.92
CA HIS A 21 18.09 1.67 -12.60
C HIS A 21 17.29 0.81 -11.61
N ILE A 22 17.84 0.49 -10.44
CA ILE A 22 17.14 -0.27 -9.39
C ILE A 22 15.93 0.53 -8.90
N MET A 23 16.08 1.82 -8.65
CA MET A 23 14.98 2.68 -8.22
C MET A 23 13.87 2.76 -9.25
N ASN A 24 14.23 2.94 -10.53
CA ASN A 24 13.24 2.92 -11.61
C ASN A 24 12.52 1.57 -11.73
N TYR A 25 13.20 0.47 -11.45
CA TYR A 25 12.60 -0.86 -11.45
C TYR A 25 11.62 -1.06 -10.29
N LEU A 26 11.99 -0.61 -9.09
CA LEU A 26 11.15 -0.76 -7.89
C LEU A 26 9.94 0.19 -7.87
N PHE A 27 10.08 1.38 -8.44
CA PHE A 27 9.10 2.48 -8.34
C PHE A 27 8.56 2.97 -9.69
N SER A 28 8.63 2.15 -10.73
CA SER A 28 8.20 2.52 -12.10
C SER A 28 6.73 2.99 -12.19
N THR A 29 5.92 2.69 -11.18
CA THR A 29 4.47 2.96 -11.17
C THR A 29 4.08 4.22 -10.37
N TYR A 30 5.01 4.85 -9.63
CA TYR A 30 4.69 5.93 -8.70
C TYR A 30 5.43 7.23 -9.05
N ALA A 31 4.64 8.29 -9.22
CA ALA A 31 5.13 9.60 -9.70
C ALA A 31 5.41 10.63 -8.58
N ASP A 32 5.21 10.30 -7.31
CA ASP A 32 5.38 11.27 -6.22
C ASP A 32 6.86 11.40 -5.82
N THR A 33 7.49 12.46 -6.34
CA THR A 33 8.95 12.60 -6.41
C THR A 33 9.61 12.81 -5.04
N ASN A 34 8.94 13.50 -4.09
CA ASN A 34 9.58 13.87 -2.82
C ASN A 34 9.70 12.73 -1.83
N ILE A 35 8.68 11.88 -1.74
CA ILE A 35 8.66 10.72 -0.84
C ILE A 35 9.63 9.64 -1.34
N ILE A 36 9.74 9.50 -2.66
CA ILE A 36 10.68 8.57 -3.31
C ILE A 36 12.13 9.01 -3.09
N LEU A 37 12.41 10.32 -3.00
CA LEU A 37 13.77 10.82 -2.79
C LEU A 37 14.37 10.36 -1.47
N GLN A 38 13.63 10.43 -0.36
CA GLN A 38 14.12 9.98 0.94
C GLN A 38 14.42 8.47 0.94
N LEU A 39 13.50 7.66 0.43
CA LEU A 39 13.71 6.22 0.33
C LEU A 39 14.87 5.87 -0.61
N LYS A 40 15.10 6.68 -1.65
CA LYS A 40 16.25 6.52 -2.55
C LYS A 40 17.57 6.73 -1.83
N ASP A 41 17.65 7.71 -0.96
CA ASP A 41 18.86 7.99 -0.19
C ASP A 41 19.12 6.85 0.81
N ASP A 42 18.10 6.39 1.54
CA ASP A 42 18.21 5.25 2.44
C ASP A 42 18.62 3.96 1.73
N LEU A 43 18.02 3.67 0.57
CA LEU A 43 18.41 2.53 -0.26
C LEU A 43 19.83 2.67 -0.82
N SER A 44 20.25 3.88 -1.16
CA SER A 44 21.62 4.11 -1.63
C SER A 44 22.65 3.81 -0.53
N VAL A 45 22.37 4.22 0.71
CA VAL A 45 23.18 3.90 1.89
C VAL A 45 23.17 2.40 2.16
N PHE A 46 21.98 1.79 2.13
CA PHE A 46 21.82 0.33 2.33
C PHE A 46 22.63 -0.51 1.33
N PHE A 47 22.56 -0.20 0.04
CA PHE A 47 23.33 -0.91 -0.98
C PHE A 47 24.83 -0.73 -0.81
N ARG A 48 25.26 0.47 -0.37
CA ARG A 48 26.67 0.70 -0.04
C ARG A 48 27.11 -0.20 1.11
N LEU A 49 26.36 -0.20 2.23
CA LEU A 49 26.68 -1.02 3.40
C LEU A 49 26.74 -2.52 3.04
N ILE A 50 25.80 -3.02 2.24
CA ILE A 50 25.82 -4.41 1.77
C ILE A 50 27.10 -4.70 0.94
N CYS A 51 27.51 -3.79 0.06
CA CYS A 51 28.73 -3.95 -0.70
C CYS A 51 29.96 -3.94 0.21
N ASP A 52 29.99 -3.05 1.20
CA ASP A 52 31.10 -2.91 2.15
C ASP A 52 31.24 -4.17 3.02
N LEU A 53 30.15 -4.89 3.32
CA LEU A 53 30.21 -6.20 3.99
C LEU A 53 31.07 -7.23 3.25
N THR A 54 31.14 -7.18 1.92
CA THR A 54 31.95 -8.15 1.15
C THR A 54 33.45 -8.00 1.40
N THR A 55 33.88 -6.80 1.78
CA THR A 55 35.29 -6.46 2.06
C THR A 55 35.59 -6.30 3.54
N SER A 56 34.55 -6.36 4.40
CA SER A 56 34.68 -6.21 5.84
C SER A 56 35.58 -7.29 6.46
N ASN A 57 36.34 -6.88 7.46
CA ASN A 57 37.09 -7.80 8.29
C ASN A 57 36.25 -8.42 9.42
N ASP A 58 35.17 -7.78 9.81
CA ASP A 58 34.24 -8.24 10.85
C ASP A 58 32.78 -8.02 10.41
N ILE A 59 32.25 -8.98 9.66
CA ILE A 59 30.85 -8.96 9.20
C ILE A 59 29.87 -8.97 10.38
N ALA A 60 30.25 -9.55 11.52
CA ALA A 60 29.35 -9.61 12.67
C ALA A 60 29.15 -8.23 13.31
N ALA A 61 30.18 -7.38 13.33
CA ALA A 61 30.07 -6.00 13.80
C ALA A 61 29.24 -5.15 12.83
N ASP A 62 29.52 -5.22 11.53
CA ASP A 62 28.87 -4.40 10.51
C ASP A 62 27.44 -4.84 10.21
N ARG A 63 27.05 -6.07 10.60
CA ARG A 63 25.71 -6.63 10.45
C ARG A 63 24.62 -5.76 11.07
N MET A 64 24.89 -5.19 12.24
CA MET A 64 23.90 -4.40 12.99
C MET A 64 23.44 -3.17 12.21
N ASP A 65 24.36 -2.48 11.56
CA ASP A 65 24.06 -1.27 10.79
C ASP A 65 23.20 -1.60 9.57
N VAL A 66 23.54 -2.67 8.85
CA VAL A 66 22.77 -3.15 7.70
C VAL A 66 21.35 -3.55 8.11
N GLN A 67 21.19 -4.31 9.19
CA GLN A 67 19.89 -4.78 9.67
C GLN A 67 19.02 -3.64 10.19
N THR A 68 19.63 -2.68 10.90
CA THR A 68 18.92 -1.51 11.41
C THR A 68 18.37 -0.67 10.28
N LEU A 69 19.22 -0.35 9.29
CA LEU A 69 18.79 0.42 8.13
C LEU A 69 17.75 -0.33 7.29
N PHE A 70 17.93 -1.64 7.12
CA PHE A 70 16.94 -2.47 6.42
C PHE A 70 15.57 -2.43 7.09
N THR A 71 15.54 -2.56 8.43
CA THR A 71 14.30 -2.46 9.21
C THR A 71 13.65 -1.09 9.02
N GLN A 72 14.43 -0.01 9.07
CA GLN A 72 13.92 1.34 8.84
C GLN A 72 13.31 1.48 7.44
N ILE A 73 13.93 0.91 6.41
CA ILE A 73 13.42 0.94 5.04
C ILE A 73 12.09 0.21 4.92
N ILE A 74 11.98 -1.02 5.42
CA ILE A 74 10.76 -1.83 5.26
C ILE A 74 9.60 -1.36 6.14
N GLU A 75 9.86 -0.58 7.19
CA GLU A 75 8.84 0.02 8.06
C GLU A 75 8.33 1.37 7.55
N GLN A 76 8.96 1.96 6.55
CA GLN A 76 8.45 3.21 5.94
C GLN A 76 7.09 2.95 5.26
N PRO A 77 6.12 3.85 5.45
CA PRO A 77 4.79 3.71 4.83
C PRO A 77 4.86 3.54 3.30
N ILE A 78 5.82 4.21 2.66
CA ILE A 78 6.02 4.13 1.22
C ILE A 78 6.44 2.72 0.76
N PHE A 79 7.10 1.95 1.63
CA PHE A 79 7.50 0.59 1.28
C PHE A 79 6.29 -0.32 1.00
N SER A 80 5.12 -0.02 1.59
CA SER A 80 3.88 -0.75 1.32
C SER A 80 3.40 -0.64 -0.14
N TYR A 81 3.86 0.37 -0.87
CA TYR A 81 3.59 0.55 -2.30
C TYR A 81 4.62 -0.14 -3.20
N THR A 82 5.69 -0.66 -2.63
CA THR A 82 6.70 -1.43 -3.36
C THR A 82 6.21 -2.85 -3.57
N SER A 83 6.44 -3.43 -4.75
CA SER A 83 6.23 -4.85 -4.94
C SER A 83 7.25 -5.63 -4.11
N VAL A 84 6.75 -6.31 -3.04
CA VAL A 84 7.58 -7.15 -2.17
C VAL A 84 8.29 -8.23 -2.99
N GLU A 85 7.63 -8.79 -3.99
CA GLU A 85 8.21 -9.80 -4.88
C GLU A 85 9.41 -9.25 -5.66
N LEU A 86 9.28 -8.05 -6.24
CA LEU A 86 10.39 -7.41 -6.95
C LEU A 86 11.57 -7.11 -6.02
N PHE A 87 11.28 -6.67 -4.81
CA PHE A 87 12.32 -6.39 -3.82
C PHE A 87 13.03 -7.65 -3.35
N VAL A 88 12.30 -8.74 -3.09
CA VAL A 88 12.88 -10.05 -2.76
C VAL A 88 13.76 -10.55 -3.89
N ASN A 89 13.30 -10.49 -5.14
CA ASN A 89 14.09 -10.89 -6.30
C ASN A 89 15.37 -10.06 -6.45
N LEU A 90 15.32 -8.78 -6.12
CA LEU A 90 16.50 -7.92 -6.10
C LEU A 90 17.48 -8.35 -5.01
N LEU A 91 17.02 -8.60 -3.78
CA LEU A 91 17.87 -9.08 -2.68
C LEU A 91 18.52 -10.43 -3.01
N PHE A 92 17.77 -11.37 -3.58
CA PHE A 92 18.34 -12.65 -4.05
C PHE A 92 19.42 -12.46 -5.11
N SER A 93 19.18 -11.55 -6.04
CA SER A 93 20.17 -11.27 -7.09
C SER A 93 21.42 -10.61 -6.53
N LEU A 94 21.27 -9.71 -5.56
CA LEU A 94 22.39 -9.10 -4.84
C LEU A 94 23.18 -10.12 -4.04
N GLN A 95 22.50 -10.91 -3.21
CA GLN A 95 23.14 -11.97 -2.45
C GLN A 95 23.98 -12.89 -3.36
N PHE A 96 23.35 -13.39 -4.42
CA PHE A 96 24.01 -14.32 -5.35
C PHE A 96 25.25 -13.73 -6.03
N VAL A 97 25.22 -12.44 -6.36
CA VAL A 97 26.35 -11.77 -7.02
C VAL A 97 27.47 -11.46 -6.03
N LEU A 98 27.10 -10.92 -4.86
CA LEU A 98 28.07 -10.45 -3.87
C LEU A 98 28.72 -11.60 -3.09
N GLU A 99 27.96 -12.64 -2.76
CA GLU A 99 28.48 -13.84 -2.08
C GLU A 99 29.67 -14.47 -2.81
N ARG A 100 29.66 -14.45 -4.15
CA ARG A 100 30.71 -15.00 -4.99
C ARG A 100 32.02 -14.20 -4.96
N GLN A 101 31.97 -12.98 -4.45
CA GLN A 101 33.17 -12.14 -4.29
C GLN A 101 33.89 -12.42 -2.96
N ILE A 102 33.24 -13.16 -2.05
CA ILE A 102 33.81 -13.49 -0.74
C ILE A 102 34.55 -14.82 -0.87
N GLU A 103 35.90 -14.77 -0.77
CA GLU A 103 36.76 -15.96 -0.87
C GLU A 103 36.73 -16.79 0.41
N ASP A 104 36.70 -16.12 1.58
CA ASP A 104 36.70 -16.74 2.89
C ASP A 104 35.36 -17.46 3.18
N PRO A 105 35.35 -18.78 3.43
CA PRO A 105 34.13 -19.54 3.69
C PRO A 105 33.37 -19.09 4.95
N GLU A 106 34.07 -18.71 6.03
CA GLU A 106 33.43 -18.27 7.27
C GLU A 106 32.76 -16.93 7.08
N LYS A 107 33.41 -15.98 6.41
CA LYS A 107 32.83 -14.71 6.02
C LYS A 107 31.61 -14.89 5.09
N ARG A 108 31.70 -15.85 4.16
CA ARG A 108 30.59 -16.16 3.25
C ARG A 108 29.36 -16.65 4.02
N ILE A 109 29.53 -17.53 5.01
CA ILE A 109 28.44 -18.00 5.86
C ILE A 109 27.83 -16.82 6.63
N ALA A 110 28.66 -15.98 7.27
CA ALA A 110 28.20 -14.81 7.99
C ALA A 110 27.42 -13.82 7.08
N PHE A 111 27.88 -13.64 5.84
CA PHE A 111 27.18 -12.81 4.85
C PHE A 111 25.81 -13.39 4.47
N VAL A 112 25.72 -14.70 4.23
CA VAL A 112 24.44 -15.39 3.94
C VAL A 112 23.47 -15.26 5.11
N ASP A 113 23.96 -15.32 6.36
CA ASP A 113 23.15 -15.15 7.56
C ASP A 113 22.55 -13.74 7.66
N VAL A 114 23.26 -12.71 7.21
CA VAL A 114 22.71 -11.34 7.12
C VAL A 114 21.50 -11.32 6.18
N PHE A 115 21.60 -11.89 4.99
CA PHE A 115 20.48 -11.95 4.04
C PHE A 115 19.34 -12.81 4.55
N SER A 116 19.62 -13.95 5.19
CA SER A 116 18.59 -14.80 5.81
C SER A 116 17.78 -14.04 6.85
N SER A 117 18.45 -13.23 7.67
CA SER A 117 17.79 -12.36 8.64
C SER A 117 16.93 -11.28 7.97
N MET A 118 17.39 -10.67 6.88
CA MET A 118 16.62 -9.70 6.11
C MET A 118 15.35 -10.33 5.48
N TYR A 119 15.45 -11.54 4.92
CA TYR A 119 14.28 -12.25 4.39
C TYR A 119 13.26 -12.56 5.49
N GLN A 120 13.72 -12.95 6.67
CA GLN A 120 12.84 -13.18 7.81
C GLN A 120 12.13 -11.90 8.24
N GLN A 121 12.84 -10.78 8.37
CA GLN A 121 12.26 -9.49 8.74
C GLN A 121 11.23 -9.04 7.69
N LEU A 122 11.54 -9.17 6.39
CA LEU A 122 10.64 -8.81 5.31
C LEU A 122 9.36 -9.67 5.33
N SER A 123 9.50 -10.97 5.58
CA SER A 123 8.37 -11.90 5.71
C SER A 123 7.46 -11.50 6.87
N ILE A 124 8.02 -11.16 8.03
CA ILE A 124 7.26 -10.70 9.20
C ILE A 124 6.56 -9.37 8.92
N SER A 125 7.26 -8.41 8.32
CA SER A 125 6.69 -7.11 7.96
C SER A 125 5.53 -7.26 6.96
N ASN A 126 5.72 -8.08 5.93
CA ASN A 126 4.70 -8.38 4.95
C ASN A 126 3.47 -9.06 5.59
N PHE A 127 3.67 -10.05 6.46
CA PHE A 127 2.59 -10.70 7.19
C PHE A 127 1.80 -9.71 8.06
N ARG A 128 2.48 -8.80 8.78
CA ARG A 128 1.82 -7.74 9.56
C ARG A 128 0.98 -6.81 8.68
N THR A 129 1.48 -6.46 7.50
CA THR A 129 0.76 -5.63 6.52
C THR A 129 -0.49 -6.35 6.03
N TYR A 130 -0.40 -7.63 5.69
CA TYR A 130 -1.56 -8.44 5.32
C TYR A 130 -2.57 -8.55 6.46
N GLN A 131 -2.13 -8.80 7.69
CA GLN A 131 -3.05 -8.86 8.84
C GLN A 131 -3.82 -7.54 9.03
N LYS A 132 -3.16 -6.39 8.89
CA LYS A 132 -3.82 -5.08 8.96
C LYS A 132 -4.85 -4.91 7.83
N GLN A 133 -4.50 -5.29 6.61
CA GLN A 133 -5.41 -5.22 5.46
C GLN A 133 -6.61 -6.14 5.63
N TYR A 134 -6.41 -7.38 6.06
CA TYR A 134 -7.49 -8.33 6.33
C TYR A 134 -8.39 -7.87 7.48
N GLY A 135 -7.81 -7.35 8.56
CA GLY A 135 -8.57 -6.78 9.67
C GLY A 135 -9.48 -5.62 9.21
N SER A 136 -8.93 -4.70 8.42
CA SER A 136 -9.71 -3.60 7.83
C SER A 136 -10.80 -4.11 6.88
N MET A 137 -10.50 -5.11 6.06
CA MET A 137 -11.45 -5.68 5.12
C MET A 137 -12.60 -6.41 5.83
N ALA A 138 -12.30 -7.14 6.91
CA ALA A 138 -13.32 -7.77 7.75
C ALA A 138 -14.24 -6.73 8.41
N GLN A 139 -13.69 -5.61 8.88
CA GLN A 139 -14.48 -4.50 9.42
C GLN A 139 -15.37 -3.87 8.37
N ILE A 140 -14.84 -3.62 7.15
CA ILE A 140 -15.64 -3.10 6.03
C ILE A 140 -16.77 -4.06 5.68
N THR A 141 -16.49 -5.35 5.58
CA THR A 141 -17.50 -6.38 5.27
C THR A 141 -18.59 -6.40 6.33
N HIS A 142 -18.22 -6.39 7.61
CA HIS A 142 -19.19 -6.34 8.72
C HIS A 142 -20.09 -5.09 8.64
N LEU A 143 -19.51 -3.92 8.35
CA LEU A 143 -20.27 -2.68 8.19
C LEU A 143 -21.21 -2.70 6.98
N VAL A 144 -20.77 -3.27 5.86
CA VAL A 144 -21.61 -3.45 4.67
C VAL A 144 -22.77 -4.40 4.96
N ASP A 145 -22.53 -5.50 5.68
CA ASP A 145 -23.56 -6.44 6.09
C ASP A 145 -24.56 -5.79 7.06
N GLU A 146 -24.09 -5.01 8.03
CA GLU A 146 -24.95 -4.27 8.97
C GLU A 146 -25.81 -3.23 8.25
N ILE A 147 -25.23 -2.45 7.33
CA ILE A 147 -25.97 -1.49 6.50
C ILE A 147 -27.01 -2.22 5.65
N SER A 148 -26.66 -3.33 5.03
CA SER A 148 -27.53 -4.12 4.18
C SER A 148 -28.69 -4.74 4.98
N ALA A 149 -28.42 -5.24 6.19
CA ALA A 149 -29.44 -5.76 7.10
C ALA A 149 -30.40 -4.66 7.54
N ASN A 150 -29.88 -3.49 7.92
CA ASN A 150 -30.70 -2.34 8.31
C ASN A 150 -31.56 -1.83 7.16
N LEU A 151 -31.03 -1.78 5.94
CA LEU A 151 -31.80 -1.42 4.74
C LEU A 151 -32.88 -2.44 4.40
N SER A 152 -32.63 -3.73 4.66
CA SER A 152 -33.58 -4.81 4.35
C SER A 152 -34.72 -4.93 5.37
N GLN A 153 -34.45 -4.60 6.65
CA GLN A 153 -35.43 -4.76 7.75
C GLN A 153 -36.34 -3.56 7.90
N SER A 154 -35.94 -2.38 7.47
CA SER A 154 -36.70 -1.17 7.63
C SER A 154 -37.43 -0.81 6.35
N ARG A 155 -38.74 -0.48 6.46
CA ARG A 155 -39.42 0.27 5.41
C ARG A 155 -38.60 1.55 5.22
N LEU A 156 -38.06 1.76 4.04
CA LEU A 156 -37.15 2.86 3.64
C LEU A 156 -37.56 4.28 4.09
N MET A 157 -38.77 4.44 4.62
CA MET A 157 -39.30 5.74 5.06
C MET A 157 -38.92 6.13 6.50
N ASP A 158 -38.48 5.20 7.33
CA ASP A 158 -38.25 5.43 8.77
C ASP A 158 -36.77 5.35 9.20
N LEU A 159 -35.85 5.12 8.26
CA LEU A 159 -34.42 5.06 8.56
C LEU A 159 -33.85 6.47 8.71
N PRO A 160 -33.13 6.72 9.80
CA PRO A 160 -32.27 7.88 9.86
C PRO A 160 -31.07 7.63 8.92
N PHE A 161 -31.12 8.14 7.71
CA PHE A 161 -30.08 8.01 6.69
C PHE A 161 -28.71 8.48 7.19
N GLU A 162 -28.71 9.37 8.17
CA GLU A 162 -27.51 9.85 8.88
C GLU A 162 -26.79 8.71 9.61
N SER A 163 -27.53 7.75 10.18
CA SER A 163 -26.92 6.62 10.90
C SER A 163 -26.15 5.68 9.97
N ILE A 164 -26.57 5.57 8.71
CA ILE A 164 -25.87 4.81 7.69
C ILE A 164 -24.52 5.47 7.39
N LEU A 165 -24.51 6.80 7.25
CA LEU A 165 -23.29 7.55 6.92
C LEU A 165 -22.34 7.68 8.09
N LYS A 166 -22.84 7.68 9.33
CA LYS A 166 -22.01 7.78 10.54
C LYS A 166 -20.96 6.66 10.64
N ASN A 167 -21.29 5.48 10.13
CA ASN A 167 -20.35 4.34 10.15
C ASN A 167 -19.27 4.42 9.06
N MET A 168 -19.45 5.29 8.05
CA MET A 168 -18.46 5.42 6.95
C MET A 168 -17.13 6.01 7.43
N SER A 169 -17.14 6.89 8.41
CA SER A 169 -15.92 7.46 8.99
C SER A 169 -15.05 6.41 9.69
N ALA A 170 -15.66 5.36 10.25
CA ALA A 170 -14.94 4.27 10.91
C ALA A 170 -14.08 3.44 9.94
N ILE A 171 -14.40 3.48 8.64
CA ILE A 171 -13.64 2.83 7.56
C ILE A 171 -12.79 3.81 6.76
N GLY A 172 -12.59 5.04 7.28
CA GLY A 172 -11.73 6.03 6.65
C GLY A 172 -12.41 6.85 5.54
N ILE A 173 -13.73 6.76 5.38
CA ILE A 173 -14.47 7.58 4.42
C ILE A 173 -14.94 8.86 5.13
N HIS A 174 -14.22 9.95 4.90
CA HIS A 174 -14.45 11.24 5.57
C HIS A 174 -15.55 12.09 4.91
N SER A 175 -15.89 11.80 3.65
CA SER A 175 -16.94 12.49 2.92
C SER A 175 -17.78 11.50 2.11
N SER A 176 -19.08 11.53 2.26
CA SER A 176 -19.99 10.64 1.56
C SER A 176 -21.37 11.29 1.36
N PHE A 177 -22.08 10.87 0.32
CA PHE A 177 -23.39 11.35 -0.03
C PHE A 177 -24.31 10.17 -0.29
N LEU A 178 -25.48 10.16 0.36
CA LEU A 178 -26.50 9.13 0.18
C LEU A 178 -27.65 9.65 -0.66
N TYR A 179 -27.80 9.08 -1.84
CA TYR A 179 -28.91 9.40 -2.75
C TYR A 179 -29.90 8.24 -2.82
N THR A 180 -31.19 8.55 -2.98
CA THR A 180 -32.22 7.59 -3.29
C THR A 180 -32.96 7.99 -4.57
N PHE A 181 -33.57 7.02 -5.22
CA PHE A 181 -34.47 7.30 -6.35
C PHE A 181 -35.76 7.89 -5.85
N LYS A 182 -36.34 8.82 -6.61
CA LYS A 182 -37.64 9.44 -6.29
C LYS A 182 -38.77 8.41 -6.37
N GLN A 183 -38.66 7.43 -7.25
CA GLN A 183 -39.60 6.31 -7.42
C GLN A 183 -38.83 5.01 -7.45
N PRO A 184 -39.41 3.89 -6.95
CA PRO A 184 -38.80 2.58 -7.09
C PRO A 184 -38.52 2.26 -8.56
N ILE A 185 -37.32 1.80 -8.84
CA ILE A 185 -36.97 1.36 -10.19
C ILE A 185 -37.35 -0.10 -10.28
N ASN A 186 -38.48 -0.36 -10.97
CA ASN A 186 -38.81 -1.72 -11.39
C ASN A 186 -38.03 -2.03 -12.65
N HIS A 187 -37.06 -2.90 -12.55
CA HIS A 187 -36.31 -3.42 -13.69
C HIS A 187 -36.87 -4.81 -14.06
N PRO A 188 -37.75 -4.92 -15.06
CA PRO A 188 -38.00 -6.21 -15.70
C PRO A 188 -36.68 -6.61 -16.40
N HIS A 189 -36.32 -7.87 -16.34
CA HIS A 189 -35.01 -8.41 -16.80
C HIS A 189 -34.64 -8.10 -18.24
N ASP A 190 -35.57 -7.59 -19.06
CA ASP A 190 -35.39 -7.36 -20.51
C ASP A 190 -35.42 -5.89 -20.94
N THR A 191 -35.38 -4.93 -20.01
CA THR A 191 -35.44 -3.51 -20.39
C THR A 191 -34.12 -2.78 -20.12
N VAL A 192 -33.73 -1.93 -21.07
CA VAL A 192 -32.56 -1.05 -20.93
C VAL A 192 -32.76 -0.09 -19.77
N PHE A 193 -31.82 -0.08 -18.83
CA PHE A 193 -31.83 0.88 -17.71
C PHE A 193 -31.84 2.31 -18.26
N ARG A 194 -32.85 3.07 -17.90
CA ARG A 194 -32.91 4.50 -18.21
C ARG A 194 -32.38 5.28 -17.00
N LYS A 195 -31.33 6.04 -17.20
CA LYS A 195 -30.77 6.94 -16.20
C LYS A 195 -31.85 7.90 -15.72
N PRO A 196 -32.13 8.01 -14.42
CA PRO A 196 -33.09 8.98 -13.92
C PRO A 196 -32.55 10.40 -14.06
N ASP A 197 -33.43 11.38 -14.28
CA ASP A 197 -33.03 12.79 -14.43
C ASP A 197 -32.67 13.44 -13.09
N SER A 198 -33.21 12.92 -11.98
CA SER A 198 -32.99 13.45 -10.64
C SER A 198 -32.97 12.37 -9.57
N LEU A 199 -32.24 12.65 -8.51
CA LEU A 199 -32.13 11.85 -7.29
C LEU A 199 -32.56 12.69 -6.08
N LEU A 200 -32.86 12.00 -4.97
CA LEU A 200 -33.08 12.63 -3.69
C LEU A 200 -31.85 12.45 -2.81
N LEU A 201 -31.13 13.53 -2.50
CA LEU A 201 -30.08 13.53 -1.50
C LEU A 201 -30.71 13.41 -0.12
N ARG A 202 -30.44 12.32 0.59
CA ARG A 202 -31.03 12.02 1.90
C ARG A 202 -30.19 12.47 3.05
N ALA A 203 -28.89 12.24 2.94
CA ALA A 203 -27.91 12.63 3.94
C ALA A 203 -26.54 12.78 3.30
N TYR A 204 -25.65 13.48 3.98
CA TYR A 204 -24.26 13.59 3.59
C TYR A 204 -23.35 13.65 4.83
N THR A 205 -22.10 13.28 4.65
CA THR A 205 -21.04 13.41 5.66
C THR A 205 -19.91 14.27 5.07
N ILE A 206 -19.48 15.25 5.84
CA ILE A 206 -18.29 16.07 5.54
C ILE A 206 -17.48 16.17 6.83
N GLU A 207 -16.18 15.91 6.74
CA GLU A 207 -15.25 15.97 7.88
C GLU A 207 -15.74 15.16 9.10
N ASN A 208 -16.27 13.95 8.84
CA ASN A 208 -16.82 13.03 9.86
C ASN A 208 -18.10 13.50 10.57
N GLN A 209 -18.73 14.58 10.11
CA GLN A 209 -20.03 15.01 10.61
C GLN A 209 -21.13 14.63 9.62
N SER A 210 -22.16 13.93 10.09
CA SER A 210 -23.28 13.48 9.27
C SER A 210 -24.48 14.42 9.42
N PHE A 211 -25.08 14.77 8.29
CA PHE A 211 -26.20 15.70 8.19
C PHE A 211 -27.33 15.08 7.39
N GLY A 212 -28.55 15.19 7.91
CA GLY A 212 -29.77 14.88 7.15
C GLY A 212 -30.16 16.06 6.28
N VAL A 213 -30.73 15.79 5.12
CA VAL A 213 -31.22 16.84 4.20
C VAL A 213 -32.70 17.05 4.36
N PRO A 214 -33.18 18.28 4.63
CA PRO A 214 -34.59 18.60 4.71
C PRO A 214 -35.39 18.22 3.44
N LYS A 215 -36.61 17.76 3.57
CA LYS A 215 -37.41 17.23 2.43
C LYS A 215 -37.53 18.19 1.24
N ASN A 216 -37.55 19.49 1.50
CA ASN A 216 -37.67 20.56 0.49
C ASN A 216 -36.34 20.80 -0.29
N GLU A 217 -35.18 20.30 0.21
CA GLU A 217 -33.86 20.53 -0.35
C GLU A 217 -33.25 19.25 -0.96
N GLN A 218 -33.96 18.13 -0.93
CA GLN A 218 -33.45 16.82 -1.32
C GLN A 218 -33.27 16.62 -2.83
N LEU A 219 -34.03 17.34 -3.66
CA LEU A 219 -34.05 17.11 -5.10
C LEU A 219 -32.77 17.63 -5.77
N VAL A 220 -32.01 16.75 -6.34
CA VAL A 220 -30.76 17.05 -7.05
C VAL A 220 -30.82 16.50 -8.48
N THR A 221 -30.50 17.32 -9.46
CA THR A 221 -30.39 16.88 -10.86
C THR A 221 -29.06 16.11 -11.06
N ILE A 222 -29.11 15.01 -11.79
CA ILE A 222 -27.90 14.18 -12.00
C ILE A 222 -26.78 14.96 -12.67
N ASN A 223 -27.08 15.87 -13.57
CA ASN A 223 -26.07 16.68 -14.26
C ASN A 223 -25.34 17.70 -13.34
N SER A 224 -25.81 17.88 -12.10
CA SER A 224 -25.12 18.72 -11.10
C SER A 224 -24.23 17.91 -10.15
N ILE A 225 -24.23 16.58 -10.26
CA ILE A 225 -23.43 15.67 -9.40
C ILE A 225 -22.14 15.24 -10.08
N PHE A 226 -22.14 15.18 -11.44
CA PHE A 226 -21.00 14.71 -12.26
C PHE A 226 -20.58 15.75 -13.28
#